data_3e36da912138e57d8dc628b6885eaf71
#
_entry.id   3e36da912138e57d8dc628b6885eaf71
#
_cell.length_a   1.000
_cell.length_b   1.000
_cell.length_c   1.000
_cell.angle_alpha   90.00
_cell.angle_beta   90.00
_cell.angle_gamma   90.00
#
_symmetry.space_group_name_H-M   'P 1'
#
loop_
_entity.id
_entity.type
_entity.pdbx_description
1 polymer ?
#
loop_
_entity_poly.entity_id
_entity_poly.type
_entity_poly.pdbx_seq_one_letter_code
_entity_poly.pdbx_strand_id
1 'polypeptide(L)'
;MKWFQSFAAAALTLCAMYSTHTMAQSVPASATVASSGRNADTWLRDGDVLFFQYAPKTLHFSPSPDHAKWSNMVNVEIRSQYDRVWGADETLFGVALFDNSFGQFSQYLYWGQKWDLHPNVYAKVTAGLLHGYRGQYRDKIPFNRAGVAPAIIPSLGLRVGNASVEGILLGGSAFMFAVGYTFR
;
A
#
# COMPACT_ATOMS: atom_id res chain seq x y z
N MET A 1 11.89 10.83 20.49
CA MET A 1 11.06 9.67 20.83
C MET A 1 9.59 9.99 21.20
N LYS A 2 9.16 11.25 21.38
CA LYS A 2 7.77 11.63 21.74
C LYS A 2 6.83 11.95 20.59
N TRP A 3 7.33 12.04 19.36
CA TRP A 3 6.55 12.44 18.16
C TRP A 3 5.82 11.28 17.46
N PHE A 4 6.23 10.04 17.69
CA PHE A 4 5.64 8.86 17.06
C PHE A 4 4.25 8.46 17.60
N GLN A 5 3.93 8.83 18.83
CA GLN A 5 2.64 8.50 19.45
C GLN A 5 1.48 9.34 18.90
N SER A 6 1.76 10.55 18.39
CA SER A 6 0.71 11.47 17.91
C SER A 6 0.21 11.12 16.49
N PHE A 7 1.02 10.52 15.65
CA PHE A 7 0.63 10.17 14.28
C PHE A 7 -0.21 8.89 14.18
N ALA A 8 0.03 7.92 15.05
CA ALA A 8 -0.80 6.71 15.11
C ALA A 8 -2.23 7.01 15.59
N ALA A 9 -2.39 7.99 16.47
CA ALA A 9 -3.70 8.43 16.95
C ALA A 9 -4.50 9.20 15.88
N ALA A 10 -3.83 9.99 15.02
CA ALA A 10 -4.49 10.74 13.96
C ALA A 10 -5.06 9.85 12.83
N ALA A 11 -4.36 8.77 12.48
CA ALA A 11 -4.85 7.82 11.47
C ALA A 11 -6.07 7.03 11.95
N LEU A 12 -6.13 6.70 13.25
CA LEU A 12 -7.28 6.01 13.86
C LEU A 12 -8.50 6.94 14.05
N THR A 13 -8.29 8.22 14.25
CA THR A 13 -9.40 9.19 14.46
C THR A 13 -10.11 9.53 13.15
N LEU A 14 -9.45 9.50 12.00
CA LEU A 14 -10.09 9.73 10.70
C LEU A 14 -11.03 8.58 10.30
N CYS A 15 -10.80 7.35 10.74
CA CYS A 15 -11.69 6.21 10.48
C CYS A 15 -13.01 6.25 11.30
N ALA A 16 -13.06 6.98 12.42
CA ALA A 16 -14.21 6.98 13.32
C ALA A 16 -15.33 7.97 12.94
N MET A 17 -15.11 8.91 12.02
CA MET A 17 -16.05 9.98 11.72
C MET A 17 -17.01 9.73 10.54
N TYR A 18 -16.99 8.57 9.89
CA TYR A 18 -17.86 8.28 8.74
C TYR A 18 -18.95 7.23 8.99
N SER A 19 -19.33 7.00 10.22
CA SER A 19 -20.36 6.00 10.55
C SER A 19 -21.64 6.61 11.10
N THR A 20 -22.36 7.44 10.33
CA THR A 20 -23.79 7.65 10.57
C THR A 20 -24.48 8.22 9.34
N HIS A 21 -24.95 7.39 8.43
CA HIS A 21 -26.17 7.61 7.66
C HIS A 21 -26.71 6.29 7.15
N THR A 22 -27.48 5.63 8.00
CA THR A 22 -28.32 4.50 7.61
C THR A 22 -29.61 5.07 7.01
N MET A 23 -29.74 5.09 5.69
CA MET A 23 -31.02 5.15 5.02
C MET A 23 -31.39 3.72 4.62
N ALA A 24 -32.43 3.19 5.26
CA ALA A 24 -33.03 1.94 4.87
C ALA A 24 -33.67 2.09 3.50
N GLN A 25 -33.07 1.55 2.46
CA GLN A 25 -33.71 1.30 1.17
C GLN A 25 -34.04 -0.18 1.08
N SER A 26 -35.32 -0.47 0.85
CA SER A 26 -35.87 -1.79 0.57
C SER A 26 -35.15 -2.40 -0.65
N VAL A 27 -34.43 -3.49 -0.40
CA VAL A 27 -33.77 -4.29 -1.44
C VAL A 27 -34.82 -5.11 -2.17
N PRO A 28 -34.99 -5.00 -3.51
CA PRO A 28 -35.76 -5.97 -4.26
C PRO A 28 -35.01 -7.31 -4.26
N ALA A 29 -35.69 -8.36 -3.84
CA ALA A 29 -35.21 -9.72 -3.88
C ALA A 29 -35.03 -10.13 -5.35
N SER A 30 -33.84 -10.22 -5.85
CA SER A 30 -33.29 -11.01 -6.94
C SER A 30 -31.93 -10.46 -7.36
N ALA A 31 -30.99 -10.44 -6.41
CA ALA A 31 -29.59 -10.39 -6.79
C ALA A 31 -29.16 -11.84 -7.04
N THR A 32 -29.14 -12.25 -8.29
CA THR A 32 -28.37 -13.41 -8.71
C THR A 32 -26.95 -13.15 -8.27
N VAL A 33 -26.48 -13.89 -7.28
CA VAL A 33 -25.07 -13.91 -6.89
C VAL A 33 -24.34 -14.42 -8.13
N ALA A 34 -23.77 -13.49 -8.92
CA ALA A 34 -22.84 -13.85 -9.96
C ALA A 34 -21.72 -14.62 -9.24
N SER A 35 -21.68 -15.93 -9.40
CA SER A 35 -20.57 -16.75 -8.97
C SER A 35 -19.35 -16.14 -9.66
N SER A 36 -18.45 -15.53 -8.90
CA SER A 36 -17.18 -15.07 -9.42
C SER A 36 -16.49 -16.28 -10.02
N GLY A 37 -16.56 -16.41 -11.34
CA GLY A 37 -15.97 -17.52 -12.07
C GLY A 37 -14.46 -17.50 -11.86
N ARG A 38 -14.02 -18.21 -10.85
CA ARG A 38 -12.60 -18.52 -10.68
C ARG A 38 -12.32 -19.64 -11.67
N ASN A 39 -11.68 -19.29 -12.79
CA ASN A 39 -11.16 -20.32 -13.67
C ASN A 39 -10.20 -21.19 -12.87
N ALA A 40 -10.40 -22.50 -12.86
CA ALA A 40 -9.64 -23.44 -12.03
C ALA A 40 -8.11 -23.39 -12.28
N ASP A 41 -7.70 -22.79 -13.39
CA ASP A 41 -6.31 -22.71 -13.84
C ASP A 41 -5.62 -21.38 -13.56
N THR A 42 -6.34 -20.36 -13.08
CA THR A 42 -5.78 -19.04 -12.74
C THR A 42 -6.19 -18.60 -11.36
N TRP A 43 -5.23 -18.19 -10.56
CA TRP A 43 -5.46 -17.55 -9.25
C TRP A 43 -5.87 -16.08 -9.36
N LEU A 44 -5.90 -15.53 -10.58
CA LEU A 44 -6.45 -14.22 -10.91
C LEU A 44 -7.94 -14.37 -11.24
N ARG A 45 -8.75 -13.45 -10.76
CA ARG A 45 -10.19 -13.34 -11.06
C ARG A 45 -10.40 -12.52 -12.34
N ASP A 46 -11.54 -12.70 -13.00
CA ASP A 46 -11.90 -11.88 -14.15
C ASP A 46 -11.92 -10.39 -13.76
N GLY A 47 -11.19 -9.57 -14.53
CA GLY A 47 -11.06 -8.14 -14.28
C GLY A 47 -9.93 -7.76 -13.32
N ASP A 48 -9.21 -8.71 -12.73
CA ASP A 48 -7.98 -8.43 -11.99
C ASP A 48 -6.90 -7.92 -12.96
N VAL A 49 -6.14 -6.93 -12.52
CA VAL A 49 -5.06 -6.35 -13.31
C VAL A 49 -3.73 -6.43 -12.56
N LEU A 50 -2.66 -6.57 -13.31
CA LEU A 50 -1.31 -6.57 -12.77
C LEU A 50 -0.73 -5.14 -12.83
N PHE A 51 -0.13 -4.71 -11.74
CA PHE A 51 0.55 -3.42 -11.65
C PHE A 51 1.99 -3.63 -11.25
N PHE A 52 2.90 -3.03 -12.01
CA PHE A 52 4.32 -2.99 -11.72
C PHE A 52 4.74 -1.58 -11.36
N GLN A 53 5.66 -1.44 -10.38
CA GLN A 53 6.13 -0.15 -9.92
C GLN A 53 7.62 -0.20 -9.59
N TYR A 54 8.32 0.89 -9.88
CA TYR A 54 9.74 1.06 -9.59
C TYR A 54 10.00 2.41 -8.93
N ALA A 55 10.81 2.40 -7.87
CA ALA A 55 11.32 3.62 -7.26
C ALA A 55 12.83 3.50 -7.01
N PRO A 56 13.65 4.39 -7.59
CA PRO A 56 15.10 4.29 -7.48
C PRO A 56 15.64 4.71 -6.12
N LYS A 57 14.95 5.62 -5.42
CA LYS A 57 15.51 6.29 -4.24
C LYS A 57 14.47 6.58 -3.17
N THR A 58 14.90 6.49 -1.91
CA THR A 58 14.18 6.99 -0.74
C THR A 58 14.74 8.34 -0.33
N LEU A 59 13.85 9.30 -0.09
CA LEU A 59 14.18 10.65 0.39
C LEU A 59 13.85 10.72 1.89
N HIS A 60 14.87 10.82 2.73
CA HIS A 60 14.72 10.89 4.18
C HIS A 60 14.49 12.33 4.64
N PHE A 61 13.58 12.53 5.58
CA PHE A 61 13.35 13.84 6.21
C PHE A 61 14.52 14.28 7.08
N SER A 62 15.26 13.31 7.64
CA SER A 62 16.51 13.54 8.38
C SER A 62 17.62 12.72 7.74
N PRO A 63 18.34 13.27 6.75
CA PRO A 63 19.43 12.56 6.08
C PRO A 63 20.55 12.18 7.05
N SER A 64 21.15 11.01 6.85
CA SER A 64 22.31 10.53 7.59
C SER A 64 23.36 10.02 6.60
N PRO A 65 24.66 10.14 6.90
CA PRO A 65 25.72 9.51 6.10
C PRO A 65 25.59 7.99 5.97
N ASP A 66 24.95 7.34 6.95
CA ASP A 66 24.73 5.89 6.98
C ASP A 66 23.59 5.44 6.05
N HIS A 67 22.84 6.39 5.47
CA HIS A 67 21.74 6.03 4.58
C HIS A 67 22.27 5.65 3.18
N ALA A 68 21.75 4.52 2.68
CA ALA A 68 22.00 4.06 1.33
C ALA A 68 21.56 5.12 0.30
N LYS A 69 22.33 5.29 -0.76
CA LYS A 69 22.05 6.27 -1.84
C LYS A 69 20.85 5.83 -2.70
N TRP A 70 20.65 4.53 -2.85
CA TRP A 70 19.65 3.93 -3.73
C TRP A 70 18.84 2.90 -2.96
N SER A 71 17.56 2.82 -3.24
CA SER A 71 16.64 1.83 -2.64
C SER A 71 16.18 0.79 -3.66
N ASN A 72 16.24 1.10 -4.96
CA ASN A 72 15.90 0.19 -6.08
C ASN A 72 14.63 -0.64 -5.80
N MET A 73 13.56 0.01 -5.34
CA MET A 73 12.33 -0.69 -5.05
C MET A 73 11.66 -1.15 -6.34
N VAL A 74 11.38 -2.45 -6.39
CA VAL A 74 10.49 -3.07 -7.37
C VAL A 74 9.26 -3.59 -6.64
N ASN A 75 8.10 -3.23 -7.13
CA ASN A 75 6.82 -3.67 -6.58
C ASN A 75 5.95 -4.31 -7.65
N VAL A 76 5.35 -5.44 -7.32
CA VAL A 76 4.34 -6.13 -8.13
C VAL A 76 3.06 -6.21 -7.31
N GLU A 77 1.95 -5.80 -7.90
CA GLU A 77 0.66 -5.68 -7.22
C GLU A 77 -0.44 -6.22 -8.12
N ILE A 78 -1.29 -7.06 -7.57
CA ILE A 78 -2.56 -7.45 -8.17
C ILE A 78 -3.61 -6.47 -7.66
N ARG A 79 -4.37 -5.88 -8.55
CA ARG A 79 -5.49 -5.00 -8.26
C ARG A 79 -6.78 -5.67 -8.66
N SER A 80 -7.71 -5.73 -7.73
CA SER A 80 -8.98 -6.44 -7.87
C SER A 80 -10.15 -5.52 -7.57
N GLN A 81 -11.25 -5.69 -8.31
CA GLN A 81 -12.52 -5.01 -8.01
C GLN A 81 -13.34 -5.75 -6.94
N TYR A 82 -12.85 -6.89 -6.46
CA TYR A 82 -13.48 -7.70 -5.43
C TYR A 82 -12.93 -7.39 -4.04
N ASP A 83 -13.66 -7.82 -3.01
CA ASP A 83 -13.25 -7.75 -1.60
C ASP A 83 -12.90 -6.33 -1.11
N ARG A 84 -13.54 -5.32 -1.71
CA ARG A 84 -13.36 -3.90 -1.38
C ARG A 84 -14.01 -3.59 -0.03
N VAL A 85 -13.32 -2.80 0.76
CA VAL A 85 -13.82 -2.30 2.05
C VAL A 85 -13.69 -0.78 2.13
N TRP A 86 -14.43 -0.16 3.04
CA TRP A 86 -14.39 1.28 3.31
C TRP A 86 -14.64 2.17 2.09
N GLY A 87 -15.47 1.70 1.14
CA GLY A 87 -15.79 2.46 -0.07
C GLY A 87 -14.64 2.56 -1.07
N ALA A 88 -13.66 1.68 -1.00
CA ALA A 88 -12.57 1.62 -1.97
C ALA A 88 -13.04 1.19 -3.36
N ASP A 89 -12.28 1.56 -4.39
CA ASP A 89 -12.50 1.18 -5.77
C ASP A 89 -11.78 -0.11 -6.15
N GLU A 90 -10.63 -0.37 -5.53
CA GLU A 90 -9.83 -1.57 -5.75
C GLU A 90 -9.23 -2.11 -4.45
N THR A 91 -9.17 -3.44 -4.33
CA THR A 91 -8.39 -4.16 -3.33
C THR A 91 -7.05 -4.54 -3.93
N LEU A 92 -6.00 -4.46 -3.14
CA LEU A 92 -4.62 -4.63 -3.56
C LEU A 92 -3.97 -5.78 -2.80
N PHE A 93 -3.21 -6.61 -3.52
CA PHE A 93 -2.28 -7.59 -2.95
C PHE A 93 -0.94 -7.42 -3.63
N GLY A 94 0.12 -7.22 -2.89
CA GLY A 94 1.40 -6.96 -3.51
C GLY A 94 2.61 -7.35 -2.68
N VAL A 95 3.74 -7.36 -3.37
CA VAL A 95 5.06 -7.54 -2.79
C VAL A 95 6.00 -6.48 -3.32
N ALA A 96 6.65 -5.76 -2.42
CA ALA A 96 7.73 -4.83 -2.75
C ALA A 96 9.07 -5.40 -2.27
N LEU A 97 10.06 -5.37 -3.15
CA LEU A 97 11.45 -5.77 -2.90
C LEU A 97 12.32 -4.54 -3.04
N PHE A 98 13.19 -4.27 -2.07
CA PHE A 98 14.01 -3.06 -2.06
C PHE A 98 15.22 -3.17 -1.14
N ASP A 99 16.19 -2.31 -1.37
CA ASP A 99 17.24 -2.06 -0.40
C ASP A 99 16.75 -1.01 0.59
N ASN A 100 16.72 -1.35 1.88
CA ASN A 100 16.30 -0.41 2.91
C ASN A 100 17.32 0.72 3.10
N SER A 101 17.01 1.67 3.96
CA SER A 101 17.85 2.85 4.22
C SER A 101 19.28 2.54 4.69
N PHE A 102 19.56 1.29 5.05
CA PHE A 102 20.87 0.82 5.53
C PHE A 102 21.51 -0.19 4.58
N GLY A 103 21.03 -0.27 3.33
CA GLY A 103 21.56 -1.17 2.31
C GLY A 103 21.26 -2.65 2.53
N GLN A 104 20.29 -2.97 3.39
CA GLN A 104 19.87 -4.35 3.60
C GLN A 104 18.69 -4.69 2.68
N PHE A 105 18.76 -5.83 2.00
CA PHE A 105 17.64 -6.34 1.21
C PHE A 105 16.41 -6.56 2.07
N SER A 106 15.29 -5.97 1.68
CA SER A 106 14.03 -5.95 2.40
C SER A 106 12.85 -6.31 1.52
N GLN A 107 11.82 -6.82 2.14
CA GLN A 107 10.60 -7.29 1.49
C GLN A 107 9.40 -6.76 2.26
N TYR A 108 8.38 -6.31 1.54
CA TYR A 108 7.11 -5.92 2.11
C TYR A 108 5.99 -6.65 1.41
N LEU A 109 5.35 -7.59 2.11
CA LEU A 109 4.16 -8.30 1.66
C LEU A 109 2.95 -7.63 2.27
N TYR A 110 1.96 -7.25 1.43
CA TYR A 110 0.87 -6.43 1.88
C TYR A 110 -0.46 -6.74 1.20
N TRP A 111 -1.51 -6.38 1.89
CA TRP A 111 -2.85 -6.12 1.42
C TRP A 111 -3.14 -4.63 1.51
N GLY A 112 -4.04 -4.09 0.68
CA GLY A 112 -4.38 -2.69 0.71
C GLY A 112 -5.69 -2.36 0.01
N GLN A 113 -6.03 -1.07 0.06
CA GLN A 113 -7.20 -0.50 -0.60
C GLN A 113 -6.78 0.75 -1.38
N LYS A 114 -7.44 0.99 -2.52
CA LYS A 114 -7.24 2.14 -3.37
C LYS A 114 -8.55 2.86 -3.59
N TRP A 115 -8.52 4.18 -3.51
CA TRP A 115 -9.64 5.08 -3.76
C TRP A 115 -9.30 6.01 -4.91
N ASP A 116 -10.16 6.07 -5.92
CA ASP A 116 -10.07 7.00 -7.03
C ASP A 116 -10.72 8.34 -6.64
N LEU A 117 -9.90 9.29 -6.19
CA LEU A 117 -10.35 10.61 -5.75
C LEU A 117 -10.77 11.50 -6.93
N HIS A 118 -10.20 11.26 -8.11
CA HIS A 118 -10.44 11.95 -9.36
C HIS A 118 -10.05 11.03 -10.52
N PRO A 119 -10.50 11.21 -11.76
CA PRO A 119 -10.10 10.36 -12.90
C PRO A 119 -8.60 10.11 -13.04
N ASN A 120 -7.78 11.09 -12.64
CA ASN A 120 -6.32 11.00 -12.71
C ASN A 120 -5.63 10.93 -11.34
N VAL A 121 -6.35 10.98 -10.22
CA VAL A 121 -5.77 11.03 -8.86
C VAL A 121 -6.32 9.89 -8.02
N TYR A 122 -5.46 9.18 -7.34
CA TYR A 122 -5.86 8.12 -6.41
C TYR A 122 -5.06 8.14 -5.12
N ALA A 123 -5.68 7.67 -4.05
CA ALA A 123 -5.01 7.39 -2.78
C ALA A 123 -4.95 5.88 -2.56
N LYS A 124 -3.90 5.42 -1.88
CA LYS A 124 -3.75 4.04 -1.44
C LYS A 124 -3.38 3.99 0.04
N VAL A 125 -3.84 2.96 0.71
CA VAL A 125 -3.34 2.56 2.02
C VAL A 125 -3.07 1.07 1.98
N THR A 126 -1.84 0.68 2.28
CA THR A 126 -1.43 -0.72 2.37
C THR A 126 -1.05 -1.07 3.81
N ALA A 127 -1.34 -2.29 4.22
CA ALA A 127 -0.99 -2.85 5.52
C ALA A 127 -0.37 -4.22 5.32
N GLY A 128 0.75 -4.50 5.97
CA GLY A 128 1.46 -5.74 5.73
C GLY A 128 2.63 -5.99 6.66
N LEU A 129 3.45 -6.95 6.25
CA LEU A 129 4.64 -7.38 6.98
C LEU A 129 5.90 -6.96 6.21
N LEU A 130 6.72 -6.17 6.88
CA LEU A 130 8.01 -5.71 6.40
C LEU A 130 9.11 -6.56 7.03
N HIS A 131 9.92 -7.21 6.19
CA HIS A 131 11.08 -7.98 6.59
C HIS A 131 12.36 -7.37 6.01
N GLY A 132 13.48 -7.41 6.77
CA GLY A 132 14.80 -7.04 6.25
C GLY A 132 15.64 -6.14 7.14
N TYR A 133 15.07 -5.48 8.13
CA TYR A 133 15.82 -4.68 9.12
C TYR A 133 16.40 -5.59 10.20
N ARG A 134 17.72 -5.83 10.15
CA ARG A 134 18.42 -6.82 10.99
C ARG A 134 19.61 -6.22 11.75
N GLY A 135 20.08 -6.96 12.75
CA GLY A 135 21.25 -6.58 13.56
C GLY A 135 21.05 -5.23 14.25
N GLN A 136 22.02 -4.36 14.14
CA GLN A 136 22.02 -3.01 14.75
C GLN A 136 20.89 -2.09 14.24
N TYR A 137 20.26 -2.40 13.09
CA TYR A 137 19.18 -1.62 12.51
C TYR A 137 17.79 -2.17 12.82
N ARG A 138 17.71 -3.23 13.61
CA ARG A 138 16.45 -3.87 13.99
C ARG A 138 15.48 -2.90 14.66
N ASP A 139 15.99 -2.06 15.55
CA ASP A 139 15.17 -1.14 16.35
C ASP A 139 14.80 0.16 15.60
N LYS A 140 15.21 0.29 14.31
CA LYS A 140 14.83 1.43 13.46
C LYS A 140 13.37 1.39 13.02
N ILE A 141 12.72 0.21 13.09
CA ILE A 141 11.29 0.05 12.81
C ILE A 141 10.57 -0.40 14.08
N PRO A 142 9.47 0.27 14.47
CA PRO A 142 8.65 -0.14 15.61
C PRO A 142 8.14 -1.58 15.46
N PHE A 143 8.05 -2.28 16.56
CA PHE A 143 7.53 -3.65 16.65
C PHE A 143 8.29 -4.70 15.82
N ASN A 144 9.51 -4.40 15.38
CA ASN A 144 10.34 -5.37 14.69
C ASN A 144 10.76 -6.51 15.63
N ARG A 145 10.13 -7.68 15.44
CA ARG A 145 10.45 -8.91 16.13
C ARG A 145 11.02 -9.92 15.15
N ALA A 146 12.19 -10.46 15.46
CA ALA A 146 12.88 -11.44 14.61
C ALA A 146 13.11 -10.97 13.15
N GLY A 147 13.23 -9.67 12.91
CA GLY A 147 13.43 -9.09 11.57
C GLY A 147 12.15 -8.81 10.80
N VAL A 148 10.98 -9.03 11.41
CA VAL A 148 9.66 -8.75 10.79
C VAL A 148 8.92 -7.71 11.61
N ALA A 149 8.37 -6.70 10.94
CA ALA A 149 7.59 -5.63 11.54
C ALA A 149 6.28 -5.42 10.78
N PRO A 150 5.16 -5.13 11.47
CA PRO A 150 3.96 -4.63 10.81
C PRO A 150 4.21 -3.23 10.26
N ALA A 151 3.69 -2.93 9.07
CA ALA A 151 3.78 -1.61 8.47
C ALA A 151 2.46 -1.22 7.82
N ILE A 152 2.10 0.07 7.95
CA ILE A 152 0.99 0.70 7.25
C ILE A 152 1.59 1.84 6.42
N ILE A 153 1.36 1.80 5.11
CA ILE A 153 2.00 2.72 4.17
C ILE A 153 0.93 3.40 3.33
N PRO A 154 0.66 4.70 3.57
CA PRO A 154 -0.19 5.51 2.70
C PRO A 154 0.59 6.03 1.51
N SER A 155 -0.10 6.22 0.40
CA SER A 155 0.44 6.84 -0.81
C SER A 155 -0.62 7.62 -1.58
N LEU A 156 -0.16 8.54 -2.42
CA LEU A 156 -0.97 9.34 -3.33
C LEU A 156 -0.37 9.24 -4.73
N GLY A 157 -1.20 8.94 -5.71
CA GLY A 157 -0.77 8.74 -7.08
C GLY A 157 -1.50 9.59 -8.11
N LEU A 158 -0.80 9.89 -9.19
CA LEU A 158 -1.33 10.44 -10.42
C LEU A 158 -1.22 9.39 -11.52
N ARG A 159 -2.28 9.23 -12.33
CA ARG A 159 -2.27 8.31 -13.46
C ARG A 159 -2.65 9.00 -14.76
N VAL A 160 -2.03 8.57 -15.85
CA VAL A 160 -2.39 8.93 -17.23
C VAL A 160 -2.38 7.65 -18.05
N GLY A 161 -3.57 7.23 -18.49
CA GLY A 161 -3.73 5.92 -19.12
C GLY A 161 -3.30 4.79 -18.17
N ASN A 162 -2.37 3.96 -18.61
CA ASN A 162 -1.82 2.86 -17.82
C ASN A 162 -0.59 3.24 -16.97
N ALA A 163 0.01 4.41 -17.24
CA ALA A 163 1.17 4.89 -16.48
C ALA A 163 0.75 5.68 -15.24
N SER A 164 1.57 5.63 -14.19
CA SER A 164 1.35 6.41 -12.97
C SER A 164 2.65 6.86 -12.33
N VAL A 165 2.54 7.92 -11.53
CA VAL A 165 3.57 8.37 -10.58
C VAL A 165 2.93 8.38 -9.20
N GLU A 166 3.60 7.84 -8.21
CA GLU A 166 3.09 7.69 -6.85
C GLU A 166 4.08 8.20 -5.83
N GLY A 167 3.59 9.01 -4.90
CA GLY A 167 4.30 9.43 -3.71
C GLY A 167 3.94 8.53 -2.54
N ILE A 168 4.93 7.83 -1.99
CA ILE A 168 4.78 6.82 -0.93
C ILE A 168 5.38 7.37 0.35
N LEU A 169 4.60 7.44 1.43
CA LEU A 169 5.04 7.92 2.72
C LEU A 169 5.48 6.76 3.61
N LEU A 170 6.75 6.73 3.95
CA LEU A 170 7.37 5.70 4.79
C LEU A 170 7.40 6.14 6.25
N GLY A 171 6.21 6.13 6.87
CA GLY A 171 6.03 6.65 8.23
C GLY A 171 6.42 8.12 8.36
N GLY A 172 6.95 8.51 9.51
CA GLY A 172 7.48 9.86 9.75
C GLY A 172 8.95 10.06 9.34
N SER A 173 9.54 9.14 8.59
CA SER A 173 10.99 9.11 8.38
C SER A 173 11.41 9.43 6.95
N ALA A 174 10.59 9.07 5.97
CA ALA A 174 11.00 9.17 4.58
C ALA A 174 9.82 9.21 3.60
N PHE A 175 10.15 9.63 2.39
CA PHE A 175 9.24 9.68 1.26
C PHE A 175 9.91 9.03 0.04
N MET A 176 9.11 8.38 -0.82
CA MET A 176 9.60 7.73 -2.02
C MET A 176 8.72 8.12 -3.21
N PHE A 177 9.33 8.44 -4.35
CA PHE A 177 8.64 8.58 -5.63
C PHE A 177 8.81 7.32 -6.45
N ALA A 178 7.71 6.79 -6.94
CA ALA A 178 7.68 5.61 -7.77
C ALA A 178 6.96 5.87 -9.09
N VAL A 179 7.44 5.26 -10.16
CA VAL A 179 6.74 5.18 -11.44
C VAL A 179 6.13 3.81 -11.59
N GLY A 180 4.93 3.73 -12.15
CA GLY A 180 4.21 2.48 -12.27
C GLY A 180 3.49 2.32 -13.60
N TYR A 181 3.15 1.07 -13.93
CA TYR A 181 2.41 0.70 -15.13
C TYR A 181 1.42 -0.41 -14.81
N THR A 182 0.18 -0.24 -15.29
CA THR A 182 -0.91 -1.22 -15.16
C THR A 182 -1.02 -2.02 -16.45
N PHE A 183 -0.93 -3.34 -16.34
CA PHE A 183 -1.16 -4.30 -17.43
C PHE A 183 -2.61 -4.79 -17.33
N ARG A 184 -3.36 -4.69 -18.41
CA ARG A 184 -4.76 -5.11 -18.53
C ARG A 184 -4.88 -6.19 -19.59
#